data_8b3a57d8344b93f53155773716aace53
#
_entry.id   8b3a57d8344b93f53155773716aace53
#
_cell.length_a   1.000
_cell.length_b   1.000
_cell.length_c   1.000
_cell.angle_alpha   90.00
_cell.angle_beta   90.00
_cell.angle_gamma   90.00
#
_symmetry.space_group_name_H-M   'P 1'
#
loop_
_entity.id
_entity.type
_entity.pdbx_description
1 polymer ?
#
loop_
_entity_poly.entity_id
_entity_poly.type
_entity_poly.pdbx_seq_one_letter_code
_entity_poly.pdbx_strand_id
1 'polypeptide(L)'
;MGPLKGVKVLDLTSMVSGPVGAMILADQGAEVIKVEPVSGELVRHMAATHNGVNPVFFSCNRGKKSIALDLKSQEGKEILFKLAEDADVFMQNFRPGAIDRMGFGEKVIREINKDIIYLSISGFGNEGPYANSRVYDPVIQALSGATDIQADRDTGRPKMFRIIIADKVTSLTAAQAVSSALYAREKQGISQHIELSMLDSMISFFWPEGMAGIVFAENEVDVRKLQGSQDLIYEAKDRFITAGAVSDSEWQGMCKALEREDLIDDERFATPAGRVSNAQERKEITGAEISKWESEKILARFKACLLYTSPSPRDAHESRMPSSA
;
A
#
# COMPACT_ATOMS: atom_id res chain seq x y z
N MET A 1 5.84 -21.46 -13.60
CA MET A 1 6.62 -21.67 -12.38
C MET A 1 6.98 -20.30 -11.84
N GLY A 2 6.69 -20.02 -10.56
CA GLY A 2 7.01 -18.72 -9.94
C GLY A 2 8.47 -18.65 -9.45
N PRO A 3 9.00 -17.43 -9.22
CA PRO A 3 10.38 -17.22 -8.74
C PRO A 3 10.64 -17.81 -7.35
N LEU A 4 9.62 -18.02 -6.52
CA LEU A 4 9.74 -18.61 -5.19
C LEU A 4 9.35 -20.10 -5.14
N LYS A 5 9.37 -20.80 -6.29
CA LYS A 5 9.08 -22.23 -6.29
C LYS A 5 10.07 -23.00 -5.39
N GLY A 6 9.54 -23.79 -4.48
CA GLY A 6 10.30 -24.59 -3.50
C GLY A 6 10.48 -23.89 -2.15
N VAL A 7 10.16 -22.59 -2.05
CA VAL A 7 10.14 -21.88 -0.77
C VAL A 7 8.89 -22.26 0.03
N LYS A 8 9.06 -22.63 1.29
CA LYS A 8 7.99 -22.97 2.24
C LYS A 8 7.80 -21.86 3.27
N VAL A 9 6.60 -21.32 3.36
CA VAL A 9 6.24 -20.23 4.28
C VAL A 9 5.24 -20.72 5.31
N LEU A 10 5.55 -20.55 6.57
CA LEU A 10 4.67 -20.81 7.69
C LEU A 10 4.04 -19.49 8.15
N ASP A 11 2.76 -19.31 7.86
CA ASP A 11 2.02 -18.06 8.04
C ASP A 11 1.12 -18.14 9.28
N LEU A 12 1.56 -17.54 10.39
CA LEU A 12 0.78 -17.37 11.62
C LEU A 12 0.10 -16.00 11.71
N THR A 13 0.14 -15.23 10.62
CA THR A 13 -0.40 -13.88 10.64
C THR A 13 -1.93 -13.86 10.58
N SER A 14 -2.52 -12.75 11.01
CA SER A 14 -3.97 -12.54 11.01
C SER A 14 -4.32 -11.17 10.45
N MET A 15 -5.58 -10.92 10.20
CA MET A 15 -6.14 -9.71 9.62
C MET A 15 -5.72 -9.51 8.15
N VAL A 16 -4.91 -8.48 7.84
CA VAL A 16 -4.61 -8.11 6.46
C VAL A 16 -3.11 -7.97 6.18
N SER A 17 -2.37 -7.19 6.97
CA SER A 17 -0.96 -6.86 6.67
C SER A 17 -0.07 -8.07 6.45
N GLY A 18 -0.09 -9.01 7.37
CA GLY A 18 0.65 -10.27 7.25
C GLY A 18 0.08 -11.21 6.20
N PRO A 19 -1.25 -11.53 6.27
CA PRO A 19 -1.86 -12.44 5.31
C PRO A 19 -1.68 -12.05 3.85
N VAL A 20 -1.81 -10.75 3.50
CA VAL A 20 -1.57 -10.29 2.12
C VAL A 20 -0.08 -10.40 1.75
N GLY A 21 0.84 -10.13 2.67
CA GLY A 21 2.27 -10.35 2.45
C GLY A 21 2.57 -11.82 2.11
N ALA A 22 2.05 -12.76 2.91
CA ALA A 22 2.18 -14.19 2.66
C ALA A 22 1.50 -14.64 1.35
N MET A 23 0.35 -14.03 1.01
CA MET A 23 -0.34 -14.28 -0.25
C MET A 23 0.51 -13.85 -1.47
N ILE A 24 1.18 -12.69 -1.39
CA ILE A 24 2.08 -12.23 -2.46
C ILE A 24 3.21 -13.24 -2.69
N LEU A 25 3.75 -13.84 -1.61
CA LEU A 25 4.75 -14.91 -1.73
C LEU A 25 4.14 -16.17 -2.38
N ALA A 26 2.89 -16.52 -2.05
CA ALA A 26 2.17 -17.63 -2.68
C ALA A 26 1.95 -17.37 -4.19
N ASP A 27 1.54 -16.16 -4.58
CA ASP A 27 1.39 -15.76 -5.99
C ASP A 27 2.73 -15.87 -6.76
N GLN A 28 3.85 -15.70 -6.07
CA GLN A 28 5.20 -15.89 -6.61
C GLN A 28 5.66 -17.35 -6.61
N GLY A 29 4.83 -18.29 -6.19
CA GLY A 29 5.07 -19.73 -6.27
C GLY A 29 5.57 -20.39 -4.98
N ALA A 30 5.65 -19.67 -3.86
CA ALA A 30 5.93 -20.28 -2.55
C ALA A 30 4.78 -21.18 -2.10
N GLU A 31 5.10 -22.25 -1.38
CA GLU A 31 4.14 -23.06 -0.66
C GLU A 31 3.86 -22.41 0.70
N VAL A 32 2.66 -21.85 0.86
CA VAL A 32 2.27 -21.15 2.09
C VAL A 32 1.30 -22.01 2.89
N ILE A 33 1.65 -22.31 4.13
CA ILE A 33 0.79 -22.97 5.11
C ILE A 33 0.34 -21.94 6.13
N LYS A 34 -0.94 -21.60 6.10
CA LYS A 34 -1.56 -20.71 7.09
C LYS A 34 -1.94 -21.53 8.32
N VAL A 35 -1.43 -21.14 9.47
CA VAL A 35 -1.79 -21.71 10.78
C VAL A 35 -2.84 -20.83 11.43
N GLU A 36 -3.97 -21.42 11.77
CA GLU A 36 -5.11 -20.74 12.37
C GLU A 36 -5.50 -21.39 13.70
N PRO A 37 -6.14 -20.65 14.62
CA PRO A 37 -6.81 -21.27 15.76
C PRO A 37 -7.93 -22.20 15.28
N VAL A 38 -8.32 -23.17 16.08
CA VAL A 38 -9.38 -24.14 15.74
C VAL A 38 -10.70 -23.48 15.35
N SER A 39 -10.97 -22.29 15.91
CA SER A 39 -12.13 -21.46 15.53
C SER A 39 -11.98 -20.73 14.19
N GLY A 40 -10.83 -20.78 13.54
CA GLY A 40 -10.45 -19.92 12.42
C GLY A 40 -9.98 -18.52 12.86
N GLU A 41 -9.31 -17.81 12.00
CA GLU A 41 -8.90 -16.43 12.29
C GLU A 41 -10.09 -15.45 12.27
N LEU A 42 -9.90 -14.30 12.94
CA LEU A 42 -10.96 -13.31 13.16
C LEU A 42 -11.66 -12.84 11.87
N VAL A 43 -10.91 -12.61 10.79
CA VAL A 43 -11.47 -12.09 9.52
C VAL A 43 -12.47 -13.06 8.90
N ARG A 44 -12.39 -14.36 9.17
CA ARG A 44 -13.39 -15.33 8.71
C ARG A 44 -14.81 -14.97 9.19
N HIS A 45 -14.89 -14.34 10.36
CA HIS A 45 -16.14 -14.03 11.08
C HIS A 45 -16.51 -12.53 11.04
N MET A 46 -15.68 -11.69 10.42
CA MET A 46 -15.95 -10.25 10.30
C MET A 46 -16.81 -9.95 9.07
N ALA A 47 -17.76 -9.00 9.23
CA ALA A 47 -18.59 -8.48 8.15
C ALA A 47 -19.48 -9.52 7.43
N ALA A 48 -20.00 -9.17 6.25
CA ALA A 48 -20.90 -10.02 5.47
C ALA A 48 -20.17 -11.25 4.91
N THR A 49 -20.81 -12.40 5.01
CA THR A 49 -20.34 -13.66 4.42
C THR A 49 -21.29 -14.10 3.30
N HIS A 50 -20.76 -14.76 2.28
CA HIS A 50 -21.54 -15.44 1.27
C HIS A 50 -21.31 -16.96 1.41
N ASN A 51 -22.36 -17.71 1.70
CA ASN A 51 -22.28 -19.16 1.98
C ASN A 51 -21.20 -19.52 3.03
N GLY A 52 -21.09 -18.71 4.10
CA GLY A 52 -20.12 -18.94 5.16
C GLY A 52 -18.68 -18.50 4.85
N VAL A 53 -18.43 -17.95 3.68
CA VAL A 53 -17.10 -17.45 3.27
C VAL A 53 -17.06 -15.94 3.36
N ASN A 54 -16.06 -15.40 4.07
CA ASN A 54 -15.80 -13.98 4.10
C ASN A 54 -14.95 -13.57 2.88
N PRO A 55 -15.40 -12.63 2.04
CA PRO A 55 -14.68 -12.23 0.83
C PRO A 55 -13.32 -11.58 1.12
N VAL A 56 -13.16 -10.88 2.24
CA VAL A 56 -11.87 -10.30 2.64
C VAL A 56 -10.88 -11.40 3.02
N PHE A 57 -11.33 -12.40 3.82
CA PHE A 57 -10.49 -13.55 4.14
C PHE A 57 -10.02 -14.27 2.86
N PHE A 58 -10.95 -14.54 1.95
CA PHE A 58 -10.64 -15.21 0.68
C PHE A 58 -9.62 -14.41 -0.14
N SER A 59 -9.83 -13.10 -0.26
CA SER A 59 -8.95 -12.22 -1.03
C SER A 59 -7.54 -12.09 -0.45
N CYS A 60 -7.39 -12.21 0.89
CA CYS A 60 -6.10 -12.10 1.57
C CYS A 60 -5.35 -13.44 1.68
N ASN A 61 -5.98 -14.58 1.35
CA ASN A 61 -5.42 -15.90 1.63
C ASN A 61 -5.45 -16.85 0.42
N ARG A 62 -5.69 -16.35 -0.78
CA ARG A 62 -5.65 -17.21 -1.98
C ARG A 62 -4.29 -17.88 -2.14
N GLY A 63 -4.28 -19.06 -2.70
CA GLY A 63 -3.07 -19.85 -2.95
C GLY A 63 -2.43 -20.51 -1.72
N LYS A 64 -2.99 -20.32 -0.52
CA LYS A 64 -2.49 -20.92 0.71
C LYS A 64 -3.20 -22.24 1.03
N LYS A 65 -2.47 -23.15 1.67
CA LYS A 65 -3.05 -24.26 2.44
C LYS A 65 -3.34 -23.76 3.85
N SER A 66 -4.34 -24.32 4.53
CA SER A 66 -4.65 -23.96 5.92
C SER A 66 -4.64 -25.18 6.82
N ILE A 67 -4.13 -24.98 8.04
CA ILE A 67 -4.21 -25.95 9.14
C ILE A 67 -4.72 -25.23 10.40
N ALA A 68 -5.71 -25.83 11.06
CA ALA A 68 -6.22 -25.35 12.33
C ALA A 68 -5.53 -26.10 13.50
N LEU A 69 -4.85 -25.35 14.39
CA LEU A 69 -4.10 -25.88 15.52
C LEU A 69 -4.49 -25.16 16.81
N ASP A 70 -4.67 -25.96 17.87
CA ASP A 70 -4.69 -25.39 19.23
C ASP A 70 -3.25 -25.24 19.73
N LEU A 71 -2.69 -24.05 19.55
CA LEU A 71 -1.31 -23.73 19.98
C LEU A 71 -1.15 -23.61 21.50
N LYS A 72 -2.22 -23.85 22.28
CA LYS A 72 -2.12 -23.99 23.73
C LYS A 72 -1.91 -25.43 24.15
N SER A 73 -2.31 -26.40 23.33
CA SER A 73 -2.07 -27.82 23.57
C SER A 73 -0.64 -28.21 23.24
N GLN A 74 -0.16 -29.28 23.87
CA GLN A 74 1.17 -29.81 23.61
C GLN A 74 1.28 -30.36 22.18
N GLU A 75 0.26 -31.06 21.74
CA GLU A 75 0.17 -31.67 20.42
C GLU A 75 0.19 -30.60 19.32
N GLY A 76 -0.56 -29.48 19.51
CA GLY A 76 -0.58 -28.36 18.57
C GLY A 76 0.78 -27.68 18.45
N LYS A 77 1.50 -27.54 19.57
CA LYS A 77 2.88 -27.01 19.58
C LYS A 77 3.84 -27.93 18.83
N GLU A 78 3.79 -29.24 19.09
CA GLU A 78 4.65 -30.22 18.44
C GLU A 78 4.44 -30.25 16.92
N ILE A 79 3.19 -30.12 16.45
CA ILE A 79 2.89 -30.02 15.03
C ILE A 79 3.48 -28.74 14.44
N LEU A 80 3.35 -27.59 15.12
CA LEU A 80 3.91 -26.33 14.65
C LEU A 80 5.44 -26.39 14.57
N PHE A 81 6.10 -26.99 15.56
CA PHE A 81 7.56 -27.15 15.53
C PHE A 81 8.01 -28.04 14.37
N LYS A 82 7.32 -29.15 14.10
CA LYS A 82 7.62 -29.99 12.93
C LYS A 82 7.45 -29.25 11.61
N LEU A 83 6.46 -28.37 11.50
CA LEU A 83 6.30 -27.52 10.33
C LEU A 83 7.43 -26.50 10.20
N ALA A 84 7.92 -25.96 11.33
CA ALA A 84 9.00 -24.98 11.35
C ALA A 84 10.37 -25.61 11.00
N GLU A 85 10.61 -26.89 11.31
CA GLU A 85 11.84 -27.60 10.93
C GLU A 85 12.11 -27.54 9.43
N ASP A 86 11.06 -27.55 8.61
CA ASP A 86 11.10 -27.69 7.15
C ASP A 86 10.74 -26.37 6.42
N ALA A 87 10.44 -25.31 7.18
CA ALA A 87 10.03 -24.02 6.64
C ALA A 87 11.25 -23.12 6.33
N ASP A 88 11.15 -22.38 5.24
CA ASP A 88 12.12 -21.33 4.88
C ASP A 88 11.83 -20.01 5.59
N VAL A 89 10.55 -19.75 5.83
CA VAL A 89 10.06 -18.47 6.38
C VAL A 89 9.00 -18.75 7.44
N PHE A 90 9.12 -18.08 8.58
CA PHE A 90 8.11 -18.03 9.64
C PHE A 90 7.60 -16.60 9.76
N MET A 91 6.31 -16.38 9.56
CA MET A 91 5.68 -15.06 9.58
C MET A 91 4.67 -14.95 10.72
N GLN A 92 4.76 -13.87 11.48
CA GLN A 92 3.80 -13.57 12.55
C GLN A 92 3.52 -12.07 12.67
N ASN A 93 2.32 -11.70 13.14
CA ASN A 93 1.95 -10.32 13.46
C ASN A 93 1.21 -10.21 14.80
N PHE A 94 1.59 -11.02 15.77
CA PHE A 94 1.12 -10.89 17.13
C PHE A 94 1.67 -9.62 17.79
N ARG A 95 1.01 -9.16 18.85
CA ARG A 95 1.53 -8.05 19.65
C ARG A 95 2.92 -8.40 20.20
N PRO A 96 3.80 -7.39 20.37
CA PRO A 96 5.11 -7.62 20.94
C PRO A 96 5.07 -8.47 22.22
N GLY A 97 5.94 -9.46 22.29
CA GLY A 97 6.04 -10.41 23.39
C GLY A 97 4.92 -11.47 23.46
N ALA A 98 3.87 -11.40 22.66
CA ALA A 98 2.81 -12.42 22.70
C ALA A 98 3.26 -13.76 22.15
N ILE A 99 3.96 -13.74 21.02
CA ILE A 99 4.48 -14.95 20.37
C ILE A 99 5.54 -15.65 21.26
N ASP A 100 6.33 -14.87 22.00
CA ASP A 100 7.32 -15.41 22.96
C ASP A 100 6.64 -16.13 24.12
N ARG A 101 5.57 -15.53 24.68
CA ARG A 101 4.78 -16.17 25.74
C ARG A 101 4.06 -17.45 25.28
N MET A 102 3.78 -17.56 23.99
CA MET A 102 3.23 -18.78 23.39
C MET A 102 4.30 -19.86 23.17
N GLY A 103 5.59 -19.52 23.27
CA GLY A 103 6.71 -20.41 23.08
C GLY A 103 7.22 -20.51 21.63
N PHE A 104 6.84 -19.54 20.76
CA PHE A 104 7.23 -19.54 19.35
C PHE A 104 8.01 -18.28 18.95
N GLY A 105 8.69 -17.64 19.92
CA GLY A 105 9.57 -16.52 19.68
C GLY A 105 10.73 -16.87 18.73
N GLU A 106 11.33 -15.84 18.15
CA GLU A 106 12.41 -15.97 17.15
C GLU A 106 13.52 -16.92 17.62
N LYS A 107 13.99 -16.76 18.86
CA LYS A 107 15.07 -17.60 19.41
C LYS A 107 14.69 -19.08 19.41
N VAL A 108 13.49 -19.42 19.88
CA VAL A 108 13.01 -20.82 19.97
C VAL A 108 12.87 -21.43 18.57
N ILE A 109 12.29 -20.68 17.62
CA ILE A 109 12.11 -21.20 16.25
C ILE A 109 13.46 -21.38 15.56
N ARG A 110 14.43 -20.48 15.78
CA ARG A 110 15.78 -20.60 15.19
C ARG A 110 16.67 -21.66 15.90
N GLU A 111 16.39 -22.03 17.12
CA GLU A 111 16.99 -23.22 17.73
C GLU A 111 16.59 -24.51 17.00
N ILE A 112 15.35 -24.55 16.49
CA ILE A 112 14.82 -25.70 15.73
C ILE A 112 15.33 -25.64 14.28
N ASN A 113 15.28 -24.48 13.64
CA ASN A 113 15.72 -24.26 12.26
C ASN A 113 16.55 -22.99 12.17
N LYS A 114 17.87 -23.12 12.22
CA LYS A 114 18.81 -21.98 12.20
C LYS A 114 18.79 -21.17 10.92
N ASP A 115 18.33 -21.78 9.83
CA ASP A 115 18.33 -21.17 8.50
C ASP A 115 16.99 -20.52 8.16
N ILE A 116 16.02 -20.53 9.09
CA ILE A 116 14.71 -19.93 8.90
C ILE A 116 14.79 -18.41 8.92
N ILE A 117 14.09 -17.77 8.00
CA ILE A 117 13.83 -16.33 8.02
C ILE A 117 12.63 -16.09 8.91
N TYR A 118 12.78 -15.31 9.97
CA TYR A 118 11.70 -15.00 10.89
C TYR A 118 11.22 -13.57 10.66
N LEU A 119 9.94 -13.40 10.29
CA LEU A 119 9.32 -12.09 10.10
C LEU A 119 8.36 -11.77 11.23
N SER A 120 8.61 -10.68 11.93
CA SER A 120 7.73 -10.06 12.91
C SER A 120 7.13 -8.76 12.37
N ILE A 121 5.81 -8.68 12.25
CA ILE A 121 5.11 -7.46 11.87
C ILE A 121 4.43 -6.88 13.11
N SER A 122 4.66 -5.61 13.40
CA SER A 122 4.04 -4.87 14.51
C SER A 122 3.54 -3.51 14.06
N GLY A 123 2.73 -2.84 14.89
CA GLY A 123 2.26 -1.50 14.56
C GLY A 123 3.34 -0.44 14.60
N PHE A 124 4.20 -0.50 15.63
CA PHE A 124 5.14 0.57 15.98
C PHE A 124 6.58 0.09 16.22
N GLY A 125 6.89 -1.16 15.89
CA GLY A 125 8.16 -1.79 16.29
C GLY A 125 8.09 -2.36 17.71
N ASN A 126 9.24 -2.87 18.18
CA ASN A 126 9.37 -3.50 19.49
C ASN A 126 9.84 -2.52 20.59
N GLU A 127 10.25 -1.33 20.22
CA GLU A 127 10.80 -0.30 21.10
C GLU A 127 10.03 1.01 21.01
N GLY A 128 10.25 1.91 21.96
CA GLY A 128 9.64 3.23 21.99
C GLY A 128 8.28 3.28 22.73
N PRO A 129 7.71 4.49 22.87
CA PRO A 129 6.55 4.73 23.74
C PRO A 129 5.26 4.06 23.24
N TYR A 130 5.17 3.73 21.95
CA TYR A 130 3.98 3.13 21.35
C TYR A 130 4.11 1.61 21.13
N ALA A 131 5.24 0.97 21.44
CA ALA A 131 5.50 -0.45 21.14
C ALA A 131 4.36 -1.39 21.64
N ASN A 132 3.78 -1.12 22.81
CA ASN A 132 2.69 -1.91 23.39
C ASN A 132 1.28 -1.38 23.05
N SER A 133 1.18 -0.32 22.27
CA SER A 133 -0.12 0.28 21.93
C SER A 133 -0.91 -0.61 20.97
N ARG A 134 -2.24 -0.58 21.15
CA ARG A 134 -3.15 -1.26 20.20
C ARG A 134 -3.25 -0.45 18.94
N VAL A 135 -3.19 -1.12 17.80
CA VAL A 135 -3.18 -0.45 16.51
C VAL A 135 -3.97 -1.25 15.47
N TYR A 136 -4.60 -0.49 14.59
CA TYR A 136 -5.15 -0.93 13.32
C TYR A 136 -4.82 0.13 12.27
N ASP A 137 -5.03 -0.18 11.01
CA ASP A 137 -4.75 0.67 9.85
C ASP A 137 -5.10 2.17 10.06
N PRO A 138 -6.31 2.57 10.55
CA PRO A 138 -6.65 3.98 10.69
C PRO A 138 -5.72 4.76 11.63
N VAL A 139 -5.21 4.11 12.68
CA VAL A 139 -4.28 4.74 13.62
C VAL A 139 -2.94 5.01 12.94
N ILE A 140 -2.47 4.05 12.15
CA ILE A 140 -1.24 4.21 11.37
C ILE A 140 -1.41 5.29 10.30
N GLN A 141 -2.53 5.34 9.59
CA GLN A 141 -2.81 6.42 8.63
C GLN A 141 -2.72 7.81 9.29
N ALA A 142 -3.27 7.96 10.49
CA ALA A 142 -3.24 9.22 11.20
C ALA A 142 -1.80 9.60 11.64
N LEU A 143 -1.09 8.66 12.27
CA LEU A 143 0.23 8.93 12.84
C LEU A 143 1.34 9.08 11.79
N SER A 144 1.20 8.46 10.62
CA SER A 144 2.15 8.59 9.51
C SER A 144 2.03 9.90 8.73
N GLY A 145 1.04 10.77 9.03
CA GLY A 145 0.77 11.97 8.25
C GLY A 145 -0.07 11.73 6.98
N ALA A 146 -0.43 10.49 6.66
CA ALA A 146 -1.22 10.16 5.47
C ALA A 146 -2.55 10.91 5.40
N THR A 147 -3.19 11.15 6.55
CA THR A 147 -4.45 11.88 6.64
C THR A 147 -4.32 13.36 6.36
N ASP A 148 -3.17 13.95 6.65
CA ASP A 148 -2.88 15.35 6.34
C ASP A 148 -2.60 15.54 4.84
N ILE A 149 -1.86 14.62 4.24
CA ILE A 149 -1.65 14.59 2.78
C ILE A 149 -2.98 14.52 2.02
N GLN A 150 -3.98 13.81 2.57
CA GLN A 150 -5.35 13.68 2.04
C GLN A 150 -6.33 14.72 2.58
N ALA A 151 -5.86 15.76 3.27
CA ALA A 151 -6.74 16.76 3.86
C ALA A 151 -7.67 17.39 2.82
N ASP A 152 -8.87 17.72 3.26
CA ASP A 152 -9.83 18.49 2.47
C ASP A 152 -9.25 19.89 2.19
N ARG A 153 -9.26 20.29 0.94
CA ARG A 153 -8.61 21.55 0.53
C ARG A 153 -9.35 22.79 0.99
N ASP A 154 -10.68 22.71 1.02
CA ASP A 154 -11.51 23.87 1.35
C ASP A 154 -11.55 24.11 2.85
N THR A 155 -11.54 23.03 3.63
CA THR A 155 -11.70 23.06 5.08
C THR A 155 -10.42 22.76 5.88
N GLY A 156 -9.38 22.23 5.23
CA GLY A 156 -8.17 21.74 5.88
C GLY A 156 -8.39 20.50 6.76
N ARG A 157 -9.58 19.87 6.72
CA ARG A 157 -9.91 18.72 7.55
C ARG A 157 -9.12 17.49 7.10
N PRO A 158 -8.31 16.84 7.97
CA PRO A 158 -7.64 15.57 7.65
C PRO A 158 -8.63 14.50 7.21
N LYS A 159 -8.27 13.72 6.19
CA LYS A 159 -9.11 12.66 5.64
C LYS A 159 -8.35 11.33 5.59
N MET A 160 -9.05 10.26 5.98
CA MET A 160 -8.54 8.89 5.78
C MET A 160 -8.61 8.48 4.31
N PHE A 161 -7.63 7.74 3.84
CA PHE A 161 -7.85 6.90 2.66
C PHE A 161 -8.97 5.91 2.96
N ARG A 162 -9.90 5.76 2.03
CA ARG A 162 -11.06 4.83 2.19
C ARG A 162 -10.69 3.35 2.03
N ILE A 163 -9.42 3.05 1.85
CA ILE A 163 -8.85 1.71 1.80
C ILE A 163 -7.88 1.53 2.97
N ILE A 164 -7.68 0.30 3.40
CA ILE A 164 -6.70 -0.06 4.44
C ILE A 164 -5.28 0.01 3.84
N ILE A 165 -4.81 1.24 3.59
CA ILE A 165 -3.55 1.48 2.86
C ILE A 165 -2.34 1.11 3.68
N ALA A 166 -2.36 1.33 5.00
CA ALA A 166 -1.25 1.01 5.88
C ALA A 166 -1.00 -0.51 5.92
N ASP A 167 -2.06 -1.31 6.03
CA ASP A 167 -1.97 -2.76 5.92
C ASP A 167 -1.37 -3.21 4.58
N LYS A 168 -1.80 -2.61 3.46
CA LYS A 168 -1.35 -3.00 2.12
C LYS A 168 0.10 -2.61 1.85
N VAL A 169 0.51 -1.40 2.25
CA VAL A 169 1.92 -0.97 2.15
C VAL A 169 2.80 -1.89 2.98
N THR A 170 2.39 -2.19 4.22
CA THR A 170 3.10 -3.15 5.09
C THR A 170 3.20 -4.53 4.44
N SER A 171 2.15 -5.00 3.79
CA SER A 171 2.15 -6.30 3.10
C SER A 171 3.17 -6.35 1.95
N LEU A 172 3.24 -5.29 1.14
CA LEU A 172 4.22 -5.18 0.05
C LEU A 172 5.64 -5.13 0.60
N THR A 173 5.86 -4.35 1.65
CA THR A 173 7.16 -4.24 2.34
C THR A 173 7.56 -5.59 2.95
N ALA A 174 6.62 -6.32 3.56
CA ALA A 174 6.85 -7.65 4.11
C ALA A 174 7.29 -8.65 3.04
N ALA A 175 6.56 -8.71 1.92
CA ALA A 175 6.92 -9.60 0.81
C ALA A 175 8.29 -9.26 0.20
N GLN A 176 8.58 -7.97 0.03
CA GLN A 176 9.88 -7.48 -0.45
C GLN A 176 11.01 -7.84 0.52
N ALA A 177 10.82 -7.60 1.83
CA ALA A 177 11.83 -7.89 2.85
C ALA A 177 12.12 -9.40 2.94
N VAL A 178 11.09 -10.26 2.90
CA VAL A 178 11.26 -11.71 2.86
C VAL A 178 12.01 -12.15 1.62
N SER A 179 11.66 -11.63 0.44
CA SER A 179 12.35 -11.96 -0.82
C SER A 179 13.82 -11.56 -0.79
N SER A 180 14.14 -10.40 -0.21
CA SER A 180 15.51 -9.92 -0.01
C SER A 180 16.29 -10.79 0.96
N ALA A 181 15.66 -11.22 2.07
CA ALA A 181 16.26 -12.10 3.06
C ALA A 181 16.52 -13.52 2.51
N LEU A 182 15.61 -14.05 1.69
CA LEU A 182 15.81 -15.31 0.97
C LEU A 182 17.01 -15.22 0.03
N TYR A 183 17.13 -14.11 -0.71
CA TYR A 183 18.30 -13.87 -1.56
C TYR A 183 19.62 -13.75 -0.76
N ALA A 184 19.59 -13.02 0.37
CA ALA A 184 20.75 -12.89 1.24
C ALA A 184 21.18 -14.27 1.82
N ARG A 185 20.20 -15.08 2.24
CA ARG A 185 20.45 -16.46 2.71
C ARG A 185 21.12 -17.29 1.61
N GLU A 186 20.62 -17.25 0.40
CA GLU A 186 21.17 -17.99 -0.74
C GLU A 186 22.60 -17.55 -1.09
N LYS A 187 22.88 -16.24 -1.06
CA LYS A 187 24.16 -15.68 -1.49
C LYS A 187 25.22 -15.62 -0.39
N GLN A 188 24.80 -15.46 0.85
CA GLN A 188 25.71 -15.18 1.97
C GLN A 188 25.65 -16.24 3.07
N GLY A 189 24.70 -17.16 3.01
CA GLY A 189 24.44 -18.16 4.07
C GLY A 189 23.92 -17.54 5.37
N ILE A 190 23.32 -16.32 5.30
CA ILE A 190 22.88 -15.58 6.47
C ILE A 190 21.34 -15.59 6.50
N SER A 191 20.78 -16.24 7.51
CA SER A 191 19.38 -16.15 7.87
C SER A 191 19.12 -14.94 8.76
N GLN A 192 17.96 -14.32 8.64
CA GLN A 192 17.65 -13.04 9.29
C GLN A 192 16.35 -13.09 10.09
N HIS A 193 16.31 -12.31 11.18
CA HIS A 193 15.07 -11.86 11.81
C HIS A 193 14.72 -10.49 11.21
N ILE A 194 13.55 -10.40 10.61
CA ILE A 194 13.00 -9.18 10.04
C ILE A 194 11.99 -8.61 11.02
N GLU A 195 12.26 -7.44 11.53
CA GLU A 195 11.33 -6.67 12.35
C GLU A 195 10.72 -5.54 11.50
N LEU A 196 9.42 -5.62 11.22
CA LEU A 196 8.71 -4.69 10.37
C LEU A 196 7.66 -3.92 11.16
N SER A 197 7.76 -2.59 11.12
CA SER A 197 6.77 -1.68 11.69
C SER A 197 5.83 -1.17 10.59
N MET A 198 4.52 -1.18 10.87
CA MET A 198 3.53 -0.59 9.97
C MET A 198 3.73 0.92 9.84
N LEU A 199 4.07 1.61 10.95
CA LEU A 199 4.32 3.05 10.93
C LEU A 199 5.53 3.39 10.05
N ASP A 200 6.65 2.68 10.21
CA ASP A 200 7.86 2.93 9.43
C ASP A 200 7.65 2.62 7.95
N SER A 201 6.88 1.57 7.65
CA SER A 201 6.50 1.24 6.27
C SER A 201 5.72 2.38 5.62
N MET A 202 4.76 2.98 6.33
CA MET A 202 3.97 4.10 5.84
C MET A 202 4.80 5.39 5.71
N ILE A 203 5.61 5.72 6.71
CA ILE A 203 6.50 6.89 6.66
C ILE A 203 7.47 6.76 5.47
N SER A 204 8.06 5.58 5.28
CA SER A 204 8.95 5.32 4.14
C SER A 204 8.22 5.46 2.80
N PHE A 205 6.98 5.00 2.71
CA PHE A 205 6.19 5.09 1.49
C PHE A 205 5.83 6.53 1.11
N PHE A 206 5.50 7.36 2.10
CA PHE A 206 5.18 8.78 1.90
C PHE A 206 6.38 9.71 2.08
N TRP A 207 7.61 9.16 2.15
CA TRP A 207 8.81 9.96 2.41
C TRP A 207 8.98 11.15 1.45
N PRO A 208 8.80 10.99 0.12
CA PRO A 208 8.93 12.10 -0.81
C PRO A 208 7.94 13.23 -0.53
N GLU A 209 6.68 12.92 -0.24
CA GLU A 209 5.63 13.90 0.00
C GLU A 209 5.73 14.51 1.41
N GLY A 210 5.97 13.68 2.41
CA GLY A 210 6.00 14.08 3.81
C GLY A 210 7.27 14.86 4.19
N MET A 211 8.40 14.54 3.59
CA MET A 211 9.70 15.11 3.95
C MET A 211 10.20 16.21 3.01
N ALA A 212 9.59 16.34 1.84
CA ALA A 212 10.06 17.30 0.82
C ALA A 212 10.19 18.73 1.36
N GLY A 213 9.33 19.16 2.28
CA GLY A 213 9.37 20.49 2.88
C GLY A 213 10.50 20.73 3.87
N ILE A 214 11.06 19.67 4.47
CA ILE A 214 12.02 19.76 5.57
C ILE A 214 13.35 19.06 5.29
N VAL A 215 13.58 18.63 4.03
CA VAL A 215 14.83 17.97 3.61
C VAL A 215 16.04 18.90 3.74
N PHE A 216 15.86 20.20 3.52
CA PHE A 216 16.92 21.17 3.65
C PHE A 216 16.87 21.80 5.04
N ALA A 217 17.86 21.50 5.88
CA ALA A 217 18.01 22.15 7.19
C ALA A 217 18.05 23.68 7.02
N GLU A 218 17.35 24.39 7.87
CA GLU A 218 17.27 25.87 7.90
C GLU A 218 16.56 26.52 6.69
N ASN A 219 16.06 25.74 5.72
CA ASN A 219 15.36 26.23 4.54
C ASN A 219 14.10 25.42 4.28
N GLU A 220 13.08 25.59 5.10
CA GLU A 220 11.79 24.94 4.89
C GLU A 220 11.12 25.43 3.61
N VAL A 221 10.64 24.50 2.80
CA VAL A 221 9.90 24.77 1.56
C VAL A 221 8.42 24.45 1.77
N ASP A 222 7.53 25.38 1.45
CA ASP A 222 6.09 25.13 1.48
C ASP A 222 5.68 24.17 0.36
N VAL A 223 5.64 22.88 0.68
CA VAL A 223 5.28 21.81 -0.27
C VAL A 223 3.77 21.62 -0.46
N ARG A 224 2.93 22.28 0.36
CA ARG A 224 1.46 22.17 0.22
C ARG A 224 0.97 22.62 -1.15
N LYS A 225 1.63 23.60 -1.75
CA LYS A 225 1.38 24.02 -3.14
C LYS A 225 1.70 22.92 -4.15
N LEU A 226 2.78 22.15 -3.94
CA LEU A 226 3.16 21.01 -4.78
C LEU A 226 2.15 19.88 -4.69
N GLN A 227 1.75 19.51 -3.48
CA GLN A 227 0.75 18.47 -3.23
C GLN A 227 -0.60 18.83 -3.88
N GLY A 228 -1.01 20.12 -3.79
CA GLY A 228 -2.18 20.64 -4.44
C GLY A 228 -2.17 20.52 -5.96
N SER A 229 -1.01 20.53 -6.61
CA SER A 229 -0.89 20.44 -8.06
C SER A 229 -1.22 19.07 -8.64
N GLN A 230 -1.23 18.01 -7.84
CA GLN A 230 -1.40 16.62 -8.29
C GLN A 230 -2.88 16.14 -8.35
N ASP A 231 -3.82 16.91 -7.78
CA ASP A 231 -5.23 16.58 -7.94
C ASP A 231 -5.75 17.14 -9.28
N LEU A 232 -5.81 16.28 -10.24
CA LEU A 232 -6.09 16.60 -11.65
C LEU A 232 -7.44 16.01 -12.09
N ILE A 233 -8.43 16.00 -11.20
CA ILE A 233 -9.80 15.59 -11.51
C ILE A 233 -10.62 16.82 -11.84
N TYR A 234 -11.26 16.81 -13.00
CA TYR A 234 -12.10 17.87 -13.51
C TYR A 234 -13.51 17.38 -13.86
N GLU A 235 -14.50 18.24 -13.68
CA GLU A 235 -15.87 17.96 -14.05
C GLU A 235 -16.14 18.43 -15.48
N ALA A 236 -16.41 17.51 -16.39
CA ALA A 236 -16.96 17.79 -17.72
C ALA A 236 -18.49 17.80 -17.63
N LYS A 237 -19.21 18.10 -18.71
CA LYS A 237 -20.69 18.19 -18.70
C LYS A 237 -21.40 16.91 -18.23
N ASP A 238 -20.83 15.76 -18.52
CA ASP A 238 -21.47 14.46 -18.35
C ASP A 238 -20.80 13.58 -17.28
N ARG A 239 -19.51 13.80 -17.00
CA ARG A 239 -18.75 12.99 -16.03
C ARG A 239 -17.45 13.68 -15.59
N PHE A 240 -16.78 13.09 -14.59
CA PHE A 240 -15.44 13.51 -14.21
C PHE A 240 -14.39 12.89 -15.13
N ILE A 241 -13.34 13.64 -15.40
CA ILE A 241 -12.16 13.20 -16.16
C ILE A 241 -10.88 13.55 -15.39
N THR A 242 -9.77 12.91 -15.73
CA THR A 242 -8.44 13.35 -15.31
C THR A 242 -7.65 13.81 -16.53
N ALA A 243 -6.94 14.91 -16.39
CA ALA A 243 -6.03 15.44 -17.42
C ALA A 243 -4.90 16.22 -16.77
N GLY A 244 -3.70 16.12 -17.32
CA GLY A 244 -2.54 16.82 -16.81
C GLY A 244 -1.56 17.23 -17.90
N ALA A 245 -0.74 18.21 -17.56
CA ALA A 245 0.39 18.69 -18.35
C ALA A 245 1.56 18.97 -17.42
N VAL A 246 2.70 18.29 -17.65
CA VAL A 246 3.92 18.44 -16.86
C VAL A 246 4.95 19.29 -17.61
N SER A 247 5.23 18.94 -18.86
CA SER A 247 6.18 19.65 -19.73
C SER A 247 5.56 20.90 -20.35
N ASP A 248 6.41 21.78 -20.87
CA ASP A 248 5.97 23.00 -21.59
C ASP A 248 5.17 22.63 -22.85
N SER A 249 5.59 21.59 -23.56
CA SER A 249 4.87 21.12 -24.76
C SER A 249 3.48 20.57 -24.44
N GLU A 250 3.33 19.87 -23.30
CA GLU A 250 2.03 19.39 -22.83
C GLU A 250 1.15 20.56 -22.39
N TRP A 251 1.70 21.55 -21.68
CA TRP A 251 0.94 22.75 -21.33
C TRP A 251 0.42 23.49 -22.55
N GLN A 252 1.28 23.71 -23.55
CA GLN A 252 0.85 24.30 -24.82
C GLN A 252 -0.24 23.46 -25.51
N GLY A 253 -0.09 22.13 -25.48
CA GLY A 253 -1.10 21.21 -25.99
C GLY A 253 -2.44 21.33 -25.24
N MET A 254 -2.40 21.46 -23.92
CA MET A 254 -3.60 21.66 -23.09
C MET A 254 -4.27 22.98 -23.42
N CYS A 255 -3.54 24.08 -23.50
CA CYS A 255 -4.08 25.39 -23.88
C CYS A 255 -4.76 25.37 -25.26
N LYS A 256 -4.13 24.73 -26.24
CA LYS A 256 -4.73 24.55 -27.59
C LYS A 256 -6.00 23.68 -27.56
N ALA A 257 -5.98 22.59 -26.82
CA ALA A 257 -7.14 21.71 -26.69
C ALA A 257 -8.34 22.41 -26.03
N LEU A 258 -8.08 23.31 -25.08
CA LEU A 258 -9.08 24.10 -24.36
C LEU A 258 -9.48 25.40 -25.08
N GLU A 259 -8.85 25.73 -26.23
CA GLU A 259 -9.06 26.99 -26.96
C GLU A 259 -8.66 28.22 -26.11
N ARG A 260 -7.61 28.06 -25.29
CA ARG A 260 -7.06 29.07 -24.38
C ARG A 260 -5.55 29.27 -24.65
N GLU A 261 -5.23 29.56 -25.91
CA GLU A 261 -3.81 29.82 -26.30
C GLU A 261 -3.22 31.04 -25.62
N ASP A 262 -4.08 31.98 -25.14
CA ASP A 262 -3.71 33.11 -24.31
C ASP A 262 -2.93 32.75 -23.04
N LEU A 263 -3.13 31.52 -22.51
CA LEU A 263 -2.46 31.04 -21.32
C LEU A 263 -1.05 30.49 -21.57
N ILE A 264 -0.63 30.38 -22.82
CA ILE A 264 0.72 29.87 -23.16
C ILE A 264 1.79 30.83 -22.69
N ASP A 265 1.57 32.10 -22.97
CA ASP A 265 2.52 33.19 -22.66
C ASP A 265 2.14 33.98 -21.39
N ASP A 266 1.13 33.50 -20.65
CA ASP A 266 0.74 34.09 -19.38
C ASP A 266 1.86 33.91 -18.34
N GLU A 267 2.35 35.06 -17.77
CA GLU A 267 3.46 35.04 -16.81
C GLU A 267 3.29 34.07 -15.64
N ARG A 268 2.04 33.79 -15.25
CA ARG A 268 1.71 32.85 -14.17
C ARG A 268 2.00 31.41 -14.57
N PHE A 269 1.91 31.07 -15.87
CA PHE A 269 1.90 29.68 -16.36
C PHE A 269 2.97 29.38 -17.41
N ALA A 270 3.70 30.38 -17.88
CA ALA A 270 4.72 30.26 -18.95
C ALA A 270 5.87 29.30 -18.60
N THR A 271 6.15 29.11 -17.29
CA THR A 271 7.21 28.21 -16.82
C THR A 271 6.68 27.08 -15.94
N PRO A 272 7.37 25.91 -15.87
CA PRO A 272 6.99 24.83 -14.96
C PRO A 272 6.88 25.31 -13.50
N ALA A 273 7.83 26.11 -13.03
CA ALA A 273 7.81 26.68 -11.68
C ALA A 273 6.60 27.61 -11.46
N GLY A 274 6.27 28.44 -12.45
CA GLY A 274 5.10 29.31 -12.41
C GLY A 274 3.80 28.48 -12.33
N ARG A 275 3.69 27.44 -13.14
CA ARG A 275 2.52 26.52 -13.11
C ARG A 275 2.34 25.80 -11.78
N VAL A 276 3.42 25.49 -11.08
CA VAL A 276 3.37 24.91 -9.74
C VAL A 276 3.00 25.97 -8.71
N SER A 277 3.61 27.13 -8.74
CA SER A 277 3.34 28.23 -7.81
C SER A 277 1.89 28.72 -7.88
N ASN A 278 1.29 28.70 -9.09
CA ASN A 278 -0.08 29.10 -9.35
C ASN A 278 -1.02 27.90 -9.63
N ALA A 279 -0.74 26.74 -9.01
CA ALA A 279 -1.42 25.50 -9.30
C ALA A 279 -2.94 25.58 -9.10
N GLN A 280 -3.40 26.26 -8.06
CA GLN A 280 -4.82 26.40 -7.75
C GLN A 280 -5.55 27.18 -8.84
N GLU A 281 -5.05 28.36 -9.19
CA GLU A 281 -5.64 29.20 -10.22
C GLU A 281 -5.61 28.53 -11.60
N ARG A 282 -4.51 27.87 -11.95
CA ARG A 282 -4.41 27.07 -13.16
C ARG A 282 -5.49 26.00 -13.23
N LYS A 283 -5.74 25.28 -12.12
CA LYS A 283 -6.77 24.24 -12.04
C LYS A 283 -8.18 24.81 -12.16
N GLU A 284 -8.47 25.93 -11.54
CA GLU A 284 -9.75 26.60 -11.64
C GLU A 284 -10.04 27.01 -13.07
N ILE A 285 -9.07 27.64 -13.74
CA ILE A 285 -9.21 28.02 -15.16
C ILE A 285 -9.40 26.77 -16.04
N THR A 286 -8.55 25.75 -15.86
CA THR A 286 -8.63 24.50 -16.62
C THR A 286 -9.97 23.81 -16.40
N GLY A 287 -10.44 23.73 -15.16
CA GLY A 287 -11.73 23.13 -14.82
C GLY A 287 -12.92 23.89 -15.41
N ALA A 288 -12.90 25.21 -15.35
CA ALA A 288 -13.93 26.05 -15.95
C ALA A 288 -14.02 25.88 -17.48
N GLU A 289 -12.89 25.67 -18.16
CA GLU A 289 -12.91 25.38 -19.60
C GLU A 289 -13.38 23.96 -19.89
N ILE A 290 -12.90 22.94 -19.14
CA ILE A 290 -13.32 21.55 -19.31
C ILE A 290 -14.83 21.38 -19.10
N SER A 291 -15.42 22.09 -18.15
CA SER A 291 -16.85 22.01 -17.85
C SER A 291 -17.78 22.43 -19.01
N LYS A 292 -17.24 23.09 -20.02
CA LYS A 292 -17.98 23.47 -21.25
C LYS A 292 -18.10 22.35 -22.28
N TRP A 293 -17.43 21.21 -22.06
CA TRP A 293 -17.30 20.11 -23.01
C TRP A 293 -17.93 18.82 -22.53
N GLU A 294 -18.47 18.04 -23.45
CA GLU A 294 -18.70 16.61 -23.22
C GLU A 294 -17.37 15.88 -23.06
N SER A 295 -17.31 14.94 -22.11
CA SER A 295 -16.07 14.26 -21.75
C SER A 295 -15.36 13.60 -22.95
N GLU A 296 -16.10 12.88 -23.80
CA GLU A 296 -15.51 12.22 -24.97
C GLU A 296 -14.87 13.22 -25.93
N LYS A 297 -15.50 14.37 -26.13
CA LYS A 297 -14.98 15.40 -27.04
C LYS A 297 -13.70 16.01 -26.53
N ILE A 298 -13.67 16.39 -25.24
CA ILE A 298 -12.45 17.00 -24.67
C ILE A 298 -11.32 15.98 -24.52
N LEU A 299 -11.61 14.73 -24.17
CA LEU A 299 -10.62 13.67 -24.12
C LEU A 299 -9.98 13.40 -25.50
N ALA A 300 -10.79 13.41 -26.56
CA ALA A 300 -10.28 13.28 -27.94
C ALA A 300 -9.34 14.44 -28.30
N ARG A 301 -9.67 15.68 -27.92
CA ARG A 301 -8.81 16.85 -28.14
C ARG A 301 -7.50 16.74 -27.36
N PHE A 302 -7.57 16.36 -26.09
CA PHE A 302 -6.37 16.14 -25.26
C PHE A 302 -5.47 15.06 -25.84
N LYS A 303 -6.04 13.94 -26.27
CA LYS A 303 -5.29 12.87 -26.92
C LYS A 303 -4.62 13.33 -28.22
N ALA A 304 -5.29 14.13 -29.02
CA ALA A 304 -4.71 14.70 -30.24
C ALA A 304 -3.52 15.64 -29.94
N CYS A 305 -3.49 16.25 -28.76
CA CYS A 305 -2.39 17.10 -28.29
C CYS A 305 -1.36 16.33 -27.42
N LEU A 306 -1.37 15.00 -27.45
CA LEU A 306 -0.46 14.11 -26.72
C LEU A 306 -0.46 14.28 -25.19
N LEU A 307 -1.58 14.70 -24.62
CA LEU A 307 -1.74 14.81 -23.17
C LEU A 307 -2.07 13.44 -22.58
N TYR A 308 -1.59 13.19 -21.33
CA TYR A 308 -2.10 12.06 -20.57
C TYR A 308 -3.49 12.41 -20.03
N THR A 309 -4.44 11.53 -20.30
CA THR A 309 -5.84 11.73 -19.94
C THR A 309 -6.58 10.40 -19.86
N SER A 310 -7.61 10.34 -19.05
CA SER A 310 -8.43 9.15 -18.88
C SER A 310 -9.84 9.55 -18.42
N PRO A 311 -10.87 8.74 -18.72
CA PRO A 311 -12.15 8.82 -18.04
C PRO A 311 -12.01 8.68 -16.53
N SER A 312 -12.97 9.21 -15.78
CA SER A 312 -12.96 9.12 -14.31
C SER A 312 -12.86 7.68 -13.80
N PRO A 313 -12.22 7.47 -12.63
CA PRO A 313 -12.21 6.18 -11.95
C PRO A 313 -13.57 5.57 -11.65
N ARG A 314 -14.67 6.33 -11.68
CA ARG A 314 -16.03 5.76 -11.55
C ARG A 314 -16.35 4.79 -12.68
N ASP A 315 -15.85 5.05 -13.88
CA ASP A 315 -16.05 4.20 -15.05
C ASP A 315 -15.10 2.99 -15.07
N ALA A 316 -14.00 3.03 -14.32
CA ALA A 316 -13.07 1.91 -14.16
C ALA A 316 -13.68 0.71 -13.41
N HIS A 317 -14.78 0.90 -12.67
CA HIS A 317 -15.55 -0.22 -12.10
C HIS A 317 -16.38 -0.98 -13.13
N GLU A 318 -16.65 -0.39 -14.29
CA GLU A 318 -17.31 -1.05 -15.42
C GLU A 318 -16.32 -1.67 -16.39
N SER A 319 -15.08 -1.20 -16.44
CA SER A 319 -14.00 -1.87 -17.16
C SER A 319 -13.58 -3.12 -16.39
N ARG A 320 -14.17 -4.25 -16.76
CA ARG A 320 -13.69 -5.57 -16.31
C ARG A 320 -12.21 -5.65 -16.65
N MET A 321 -11.36 -5.73 -15.63
CA MET A 321 -10.00 -6.17 -15.84
C MET A 321 -10.06 -7.47 -16.63
N PRO A 322 -9.31 -7.64 -17.73
CA PRO A 322 -9.27 -8.90 -18.43
C PRO A 322 -8.91 -9.99 -17.43
N SER A 323 -9.72 -11.03 -17.34
CA SER A 323 -9.43 -12.22 -16.54
C SER A 323 -8.35 -13.04 -17.24
N SER A 324 -7.12 -12.52 -17.28
CA SER A 324 -5.97 -13.26 -17.81
C SER A 324 -4.70 -12.65 -17.23
N ALA A 325 -4.35 -13.14 -16.07
CA ALA A 325 -2.96 -13.28 -15.65
C ALA A 325 -2.84 -14.60 -14.90
#